data_f45357b9702165620d129e19d09d0436
#
_entry.id   f45357b9702165620d129e19d09d0436
#
_cell.length_a   1.000
_cell.length_b   1.000
_cell.length_c   1.000
_cell.angle_alpha   90.00
_cell.angle_beta   90.00
_cell.angle_gamma   90.00
#
_symmetry.space_group_name_H-M   'P 1'
#
loop_
_entity.id
_entity.type
_entity.pdbx_description
1 polymer ?
#
loop_
_entity_poly.entity_id
_entity_poly.type
_entity_poly.pdbx_seq_one_letter_code
_entity_poly.pdbx_strand_id
1 'polypeptide(L)'
;MSEMKLYTAAGRFVHKRDSEGQTYPVIILGNREYLVDPQEFMIWINSNWRICRWEEIGKFYAASAAEAGYHNDRSWHDCTNRLLVRGLLVCGSGETKYDALYDLLSSMYLIPARGRIVLRLYVVIKLALQGRASLGGAKRLFSTFSHTKSEKQILKLAKQAMISTAEVICCMEKGIKNIRNEYGLMDAVYTDSETTSDNICQTVKGYRCCQDALEAIANLYVSQQLIFDRA
;
A
#
# COMPACT_ATOMS: atom_id res chain seq x y z
N MET A 1 -11.29 -25.35 -9.78
CA MET A 1 -11.46 -23.86 -9.79
C MET A 1 -10.06 -23.27 -9.81
N SER A 2 -9.79 -22.27 -10.64
CA SER A 2 -8.46 -21.63 -10.67
C SER A 2 -8.34 -20.67 -9.49
N GLU A 3 -7.30 -20.84 -8.70
CA GLU A 3 -6.94 -19.96 -7.60
C GLU A 3 -6.69 -18.54 -8.12
N MET A 4 -7.36 -17.55 -7.56
CA MET A 4 -7.13 -16.14 -7.88
C MET A 4 -5.92 -15.62 -7.11
N LYS A 5 -5.01 -14.92 -7.79
CA LYS A 5 -3.85 -14.28 -7.18
C LYS A 5 -3.86 -12.78 -7.42
N LEU A 6 -3.64 -12.02 -6.35
CA LEU A 6 -3.53 -10.57 -6.37
C LEU A 6 -2.15 -10.16 -5.86
N TYR A 7 -1.62 -9.09 -6.43
CA TYR A 7 -0.27 -8.59 -6.14
C TYR A 7 -0.31 -7.10 -5.87
N THR A 8 0.57 -6.64 -4.99
CA THR A 8 0.79 -5.22 -4.75
C THR A 8 2.21 -4.96 -4.26
N ALA A 9 2.69 -3.72 -4.40
CA ALA A 9 3.97 -3.32 -3.84
C ALA A 9 3.85 -3.02 -2.34
N ALA A 10 4.89 -3.36 -1.58
CA ALA A 10 5.06 -3.02 -0.19
C ALA A 10 6.29 -2.12 0.00
N GLY A 11 6.28 -1.32 1.08
CA GLY A 11 7.33 -0.38 1.39
C GLY A 11 7.13 1.00 0.77
N ARG A 12 8.11 1.86 0.99
CA ARG A 12 8.15 3.24 0.49
C ARG A 12 9.45 3.50 -0.26
N PHE A 13 9.35 4.28 -1.29
CA PHE A 13 10.48 4.69 -2.11
C PHE A 13 11.10 5.99 -1.61
N VAL A 14 12.43 6.04 -1.60
CA VAL A 14 13.23 7.23 -1.34
C VAL A 14 14.40 7.32 -2.34
N HIS A 15 14.83 8.53 -2.66
CA HIS A 15 16.07 8.76 -3.34
C HIS A 15 17.20 8.94 -2.33
N LYS A 16 18.28 8.20 -2.48
CA LYS A 16 19.52 8.42 -1.74
C LYS A 16 20.61 8.92 -2.69
N ARG A 17 21.56 9.66 -2.15
CA ARG A 17 22.77 10.09 -2.87
C ARG A 17 23.95 9.28 -2.35
N ASP A 18 24.80 8.84 -3.27
CA ASP A 18 26.09 8.27 -2.92
C ASP A 18 27.14 9.35 -2.61
N SER A 19 28.37 8.92 -2.31
CA SER A 19 29.50 9.80 -2.04
C SER A 19 29.93 10.65 -3.25
N GLU A 20 29.56 10.25 -4.46
CA GLU A 20 29.83 10.93 -5.72
C GLU A 20 28.72 11.89 -6.13
N GLY A 21 27.65 11.97 -5.33
CA GLY A 21 26.49 12.83 -5.58
C GLY A 21 25.45 12.22 -6.55
N GLN A 22 25.65 10.98 -7.00
CA GLN A 22 24.67 10.29 -7.85
C GLN A 22 23.47 9.86 -7.04
N THR A 23 22.30 9.98 -7.64
CA THR A 23 21.01 9.65 -6.98
C THR A 23 20.52 8.30 -7.44
N TYR A 24 20.24 7.41 -6.50
CA TYR A 24 19.71 6.07 -6.78
C TYR A 24 18.44 5.77 -5.97
N PRO A 25 17.54 4.94 -6.52
CA PRO A 25 16.31 4.56 -5.84
C PRO A 25 16.56 3.50 -4.77
N VAL A 26 15.94 3.68 -3.61
CA VAL A 26 15.94 2.72 -2.51
C VAL A 26 14.50 2.50 -2.06
N ILE A 27 14.12 1.25 -1.84
CA ILE A 27 12.84 0.90 -1.24
C ILE A 27 13.09 0.59 0.24
N ILE A 28 12.36 1.27 1.11
CA ILE A 28 12.38 1.00 2.54
C ILE A 28 11.16 0.16 2.87
N LEU A 29 11.38 -1.02 3.45
CA LEU A 29 10.35 -1.94 3.94
C LEU A 29 10.67 -2.25 5.41
N GLY A 30 9.76 -1.91 6.31
CA GLY A 30 10.04 -1.88 7.74
C GLY A 30 11.23 -0.95 8.04
N ASN A 31 12.24 -1.51 8.69
CA ASN A 31 13.49 -0.83 9.01
C ASN A 31 14.66 -1.18 8.08
N ARG A 32 14.38 -1.86 6.96
CA ARG A 32 15.42 -2.32 6.02
C ARG A 32 15.38 -1.54 4.72
N GLU A 33 16.57 -1.32 4.16
CA GLU A 33 16.77 -0.66 2.88
C GLU A 33 17.11 -1.69 1.81
N TYR A 34 16.42 -1.60 0.69
CA TYR A 34 16.59 -2.50 -0.43
C TYR A 34 17.00 -1.72 -1.67
N LEU A 35 18.20 -2.01 -2.15
CA LEU A 35 18.63 -1.57 -3.47
C LEU A 35 17.90 -2.40 -4.53
N VAL A 36 17.37 -1.73 -5.52
CA VAL A 36 16.71 -2.35 -6.66
C VAL A 36 17.36 -1.84 -7.94
N ASP A 37 17.49 -2.72 -8.91
CA ASP A 37 17.92 -2.31 -10.23
C ASP A 37 16.78 -1.58 -10.99
N PRO A 38 17.08 -0.91 -12.09
CA PRO A 38 16.09 -0.13 -12.85
C PRO A 38 14.90 -0.97 -13.30
N GLN A 39 15.10 -2.22 -13.65
CA GLN A 39 14.05 -3.14 -14.11
C GLN A 39 13.13 -3.57 -12.96
N GLU A 40 13.71 -3.96 -11.83
CA GLU A 40 12.98 -4.24 -10.59
C GLU A 40 12.21 -3.01 -10.11
N PHE A 41 12.85 -1.84 -10.15
CA PHE A 41 12.21 -0.58 -9.75
C PHE A 41 11.00 -0.25 -10.65
N MET A 42 11.12 -0.46 -11.95
CA MET A 42 10.02 -0.24 -12.91
C MET A 42 8.81 -1.14 -12.59
N ILE A 43 9.03 -2.41 -12.25
CA ILE A 43 7.97 -3.33 -11.85
C ILE A 43 7.34 -2.87 -10.52
N TRP A 44 8.18 -2.53 -9.54
CA TRP A 44 7.72 -2.11 -8.23
C TRP A 44 6.88 -0.82 -8.30
N ILE A 45 7.35 0.21 -9.01
CA ILE A 45 6.65 1.50 -9.10
C ILE A 45 5.30 1.37 -9.84
N ASN A 46 5.23 0.49 -10.84
CA ASN A 46 3.99 0.21 -11.56
C ASN A 46 2.98 -0.60 -10.72
N SER A 47 3.45 -1.37 -9.76
CA SER A 47 2.62 -2.13 -8.81
C SER A 47 2.27 -1.32 -7.56
N ASN A 48 2.94 -0.19 -7.33
CA ASN A 48 2.71 0.66 -6.18
C ASN A 48 1.38 1.43 -6.31
N TRP A 49 0.58 1.41 -5.24
CA TRP A 49 -0.82 1.90 -5.19
C TRP A 49 -1.75 1.26 -6.20
N ARG A 50 -1.48 0.01 -6.57
CA ARG A 50 -2.35 -0.82 -7.38
C ARG A 50 -2.46 -2.20 -6.78
N ILE A 51 -3.61 -2.83 -6.95
CA ILE A 51 -3.82 -4.25 -6.66
C ILE A 51 -4.02 -4.91 -8.01
N CYS A 52 -3.03 -5.67 -8.45
CA CYS A 52 -2.89 -6.17 -9.82
C CYS A 52 -2.99 -7.69 -9.88
N ARG A 53 -3.36 -8.23 -11.04
CA ARG A 53 -3.13 -9.62 -11.40
C ARG A 53 -1.75 -9.78 -12.04
N TRP A 54 -1.28 -11.02 -12.12
CA TRP A 54 0.04 -11.32 -12.71
C TRP A 54 0.22 -10.76 -14.11
N GLU A 55 -0.79 -10.96 -14.98
CA GLU A 55 -0.75 -10.51 -16.37
C GLU A 55 -0.75 -8.98 -16.49
N GLU A 56 -1.33 -8.29 -15.52
CA GLU A 56 -1.36 -6.83 -15.50
C GLU A 56 0.02 -6.25 -15.18
N ILE A 57 0.78 -6.90 -14.29
CA ILE A 57 2.18 -6.51 -13.98
C ILE A 57 3.00 -6.54 -15.27
N GLY A 58 2.91 -7.63 -16.04
CA GLY A 58 3.61 -7.75 -17.32
C GLY A 58 3.23 -6.67 -18.34
N LYS A 59 1.94 -6.35 -18.44
CA LYS A 59 1.44 -5.28 -19.33
C LYS A 59 1.97 -3.91 -18.91
N PHE A 60 1.90 -3.57 -17.64
CA PHE A 60 2.40 -2.29 -17.13
C PHE A 60 3.91 -2.16 -17.31
N TYR A 61 4.64 -3.24 -17.05
CA TYR A 61 6.08 -3.29 -17.27
C TYR A 61 6.43 -3.07 -18.75
N ALA A 62 5.79 -3.78 -19.67
CA ALA A 62 6.03 -3.65 -21.11
C ALA A 62 5.77 -2.23 -21.61
N ALA A 63 4.69 -1.60 -21.16
CA ALA A 63 4.36 -0.21 -21.51
C ALA A 63 5.42 0.77 -21.01
N SER A 64 5.86 0.65 -19.75
CA SER A 64 6.88 1.53 -19.17
C SER A 64 8.27 1.31 -19.79
N ALA A 65 8.62 0.06 -20.10
CA ALA A 65 9.90 -0.26 -20.75
C ALA A 65 9.96 0.34 -22.17
N ALA A 66 8.87 0.25 -22.93
CA ALA A 66 8.76 0.83 -24.28
C ALA A 66 8.87 2.37 -24.22
N GLU A 67 8.19 3.02 -23.26
CA GLU A 67 8.25 4.48 -23.06
C GLU A 67 9.65 4.96 -22.68
N ALA A 68 10.36 4.20 -21.83
CA ALA A 68 11.71 4.51 -21.40
C ALA A 68 12.80 4.14 -22.43
N GLY A 69 12.45 3.47 -23.53
CA GLY A 69 13.42 2.93 -24.50
C GLY A 69 14.36 1.89 -23.87
N TYR A 70 13.90 1.20 -22.82
CA TYR A 70 14.72 0.28 -22.06
C TYR A 70 14.76 -1.10 -22.73
N HIS A 71 15.94 -1.57 -23.07
CA HIS A 71 16.17 -2.91 -23.61
C HIS A 71 16.54 -3.86 -22.45
N ASN A 72 15.80 -4.96 -22.32
CA ASN A 72 15.85 -5.82 -21.16
C ASN A 72 16.83 -6.97 -21.34
N ASP A 73 17.74 -7.12 -20.37
CA ASP A 73 18.65 -8.27 -20.28
C ASP A 73 18.01 -9.46 -19.55
N ARG A 74 16.93 -9.20 -18.77
CA ARG A 74 16.24 -10.22 -17.95
C ARG A 74 14.75 -10.25 -18.21
N SER A 75 14.15 -11.45 -17.97
CA SER A 75 12.71 -11.62 -18.01
C SER A 75 12.03 -10.79 -16.90
N TRP A 76 10.92 -10.13 -17.22
CA TRP A 76 10.11 -9.46 -16.20
C TRP A 76 9.57 -10.43 -15.12
N HIS A 77 9.38 -11.71 -15.48
CA HIS A 77 9.00 -12.76 -14.53
C HIS A 77 10.07 -12.97 -13.46
N ASP A 78 11.35 -13.03 -13.86
CA ASP A 78 12.46 -13.23 -12.93
C ASP A 78 12.61 -12.03 -12.00
N CYS A 79 12.49 -10.81 -12.52
CA CYS A 79 12.51 -9.59 -11.71
C CYS A 79 11.33 -9.53 -10.74
N THR A 80 10.13 -9.91 -11.17
CA THR A 80 8.95 -9.98 -10.31
C THR A 80 9.13 -11.03 -9.20
N ASN A 81 9.64 -12.22 -9.52
CA ASN A 81 9.93 -13.26 -8.53
C ASN A 81 10.98 -12.80 -7.51
N ARG A 82 12.02 -12.09 -7.93
CA ARG A 82 13.01 -11.51 -7.00
C ARG A 82 12.40 -10.49 -6.05
N LEU A 83 11.48 -9.66 -6.54
CA LEU A 83 10.75 -8.71 -5.69
C LEU A 83 9.85 -9.44 -4.68
N LEU A 84 9.19 -10.53 -5.09
CA LEU A 84 8.38 -11.38 -4.20
C LEU A 84 9.23 -12.03 -3.11
N VAL A 85 10.35 -12.63 -3.46
CA VAL A 85 11.28 -13.27 -2.49
C VAL A 85 11.81 -12.24 -1.47
N ARG A 86 12.05 -11.00 -1.90
CA ARG A 86 12.51 -9.91 -1.03
C ARG A 86 11.37 -9.24 -0.25
N GLY A 87 10.12 -9.64 -0.48
CA GLY A 87 8.93 -9.05 0.15
C GLY A 87 8.58 -7.64 -0.32
N LEU A 88 9.27 -7.13 -1.36
CA LEU A 88 9.01 -5.80 -1.94
C LEU A 88 7.76 -5.80 -2.83
N LEU A 89 7.40 -6.96 -3.35
CA LEU A 89 6.10 -7.26 -3.91
C LEU A 89 5.45 -8.34 -3.05
N VAL A 90 4.17 -8.25 -2.80
CA VAL A 90 3.41 -9.22 -2.01
C VAL A 90 2.31 -9.83 -2.85
N CYS A 91 1.98 -11.07 -2.54
CA CYS A 91 0.94 -11.84 -3.22
C CYS A 91 -0.05 -12.36 -2.19
N GLY A 92 -1.33 -12.25 -2.50
CA GLY A 92 -2.40 -12.96 -1.80
C GLY A 92 -3.16 -13.86 -2.76
N SER A 93 -3.62 -14.99 -2.25
CA SER A 93 -4.29 -16.02 -3.04
C SER A 93 -5.61 -16.45 -2.39
N GLY A 94 -6.56 -16.91 -3.20
CA GLY A 94 -7.85 -17.35 -2.69
C GLY A 94 -8.77 -17.86 -3.79
N GLU A 95 -9.87 -18.47 -3.37
CA GLU A 95 -10.88 -18.98 -4.31
C GLU A 95 -11.71 -17.82 -4.90
N THR A 96 -11.93 -16.79 -4.11
CA THR A 96 -12.65 -15.58 -4.51
C THR A 96 -11.72 -14.36 -4.51
N LYS A 97 -12.16 -13.28 -5.16
CA LYS A 97 -11.45 -11.99 -5.10
C LYS A 97 -11.31 -11.49 -3.66
N TYR A 98 -12.33 -11.72 -2.84
CA TYR A 98 -12.33 -11.34 -1.43
C TYR A 98 -11.29 -12.12 -0.64
N ASP A 99 -11.22 -13.44 -0.81
CA ASP A 99 -10.23 -14.28 -0.13
C ASP A 99 -8.81 -13.92 -0.53
N ALA A 100 -8.56 -13.70 -1.83
CA ALA A 100 -7.26 -13.26 -2.31
C ALA A 100 -6.88 -11.87 -1.77
N LEU A 101 -7.84 -10.95 -1.67
CA LEU A 101 -7.63 -9.62 -1.09
C LEU A 101 -7.35 -9.70 0.42
N TYR A 102 -8.09 -10.56 1.13
CA TYR A 102 -7.87 -10.81 2.53
C TYR A 102 -6.47 -11.36 2.80
N ASP A 103 -6.08 -12.39 2.08
CA ASP A 103 -4.76 -13.02 2.18
C ASP A 103 -3.64 -12.01 1.86
N LEU A 104 -3.87 -11.13 0.86
CA LEU A 104 -2.92 -10.08 0.49
C LEU A 104 -2.72 -9.04 1.60
N LEU A 105 -3.80 -8.60 2.26
CA LEU A 105 -3.78 -7.42 3.11
C LEU A 105 -3.73 -7.71 4.61
N SER A 106 -4.20 -8.87 5.08
CA SER A 106 -4.43 -9.15 6.51
C SER A 106 -3.20 -8.93 7.37
N SER A 107 -2.01 -9.27 6.88
CA SER A 107 -0.73 -9.12 7.58
C SER A 107 -0.01 -7.79 7.32
N MET A 108 -0.57 -6.91 6.48
CA MET A 108 0.08 -5.64 6.14
C MET A 108 -0.14 -4.59 7.22
N TYR A 109 0.93 -3.87 7.56
CA TYR A 109 0.88 -2.66 8.37
C TYR A 109 0.46 -1.45 7.52
N LEU A 110 -0.36 -0.60 8.11
CA LEU A 110 -0.95 0.55 7.45
C LEU A 110 -0.22 1.83 7.86
N ILE A 111 0.57 2.39 6.94
CA ILE A 111 1.28 3.65 7.18
C ILE A 111 0.56 4.77 6.45
N PRO A 112 0.12 5.84 7.14
CA PRO A 112 -0.46 7.01 6.49
C PRO A 112 0.55 7.69 5.57
N ALA A 113 0.17 7.92 4.32
CA ALA A 113 1.01 8.62 3.34
C ALA A 113 1.06 10.11 3.66
N ARG A 114 2.01 10.53 4.54
CA ARG A 114 2.18 11.92 4.96
C ARG A 114 2.77 12.78 3.82
N GLY A 115 2.31 14.04 3.73
CA GLY A 115 2.98 15.09 2.93
C GLY A 115 2.57 15.22 1.46
N ARG A 116 1.82 14.28 0.87
CA ARG A 116 1.49 14.34 -0.56
C ARG A 116 0.46 15.42 -0.91
N ILE A 117 -0.44 15.77 0.01
CA ILE A 117 -1.42 16.84 -0.23
C ILE A 117 -0.68 18.16 -0.44
N VAL A 118 0.33 18.46 0.39
CA VAL A 118 1.16 19.66 0.26
C VAL A 118 1.96 19.66 -1.05
N LEU A 119 2.53 18.51 -1.43
CA LEU A 119 3.27 18.38 -2.67
C LEU A 119 2.36 18.49 -3.90
N ARG A 120 1.17 17.88 -3.87
CA ARG A 120 0.15 18.04 -4.91
C ARG A 120 -0.30 19.48 -5.02
N LEU A 121 -0.54 20.15 -3.90
CA LEU A 121 -0.87 21.58 -3.85
C LEU A 121 0.24 22.42 -4.48
N TYR A 122 1.49 22.17 -4.11
CA TYR A 122 2.65 22.87 -4.68
C TYR A 122 2.76 22.67 -6.20
N VAL A 123 2.62 21.42 -6.69
CA VAL A 123 2.66 21.11 -8.12
C VAL A 123 1.53 21.78 -8.87
N VAL A 124 0.31 21.78 -8.32
CA VAL A 124 -0.85 22.44 -8.94
C VAL A 124 -0.66 23.95 -9.00
N ILE A 125 -0.19 24.57 -7.91
CA ILE A 125 0.11 26.02 -7.88
C ILE A 125 1.20 26.33 -8.91
N LYS A 126 2.27 25.53 -8.98
CA LYS A 126 3.35 25.73 -9.94
C LYS A 126 2.88 25.59 -11.38
N LEU A 127 2.05 24.59 -11.70
CA LEU A 127 1.49 24.41 -13.02
C LEU A 127 0.49 25.52 -13.39
N ALA A 128 -0.30 26.02 -12.44
CA ALA A 128 -1.20 27.14 -12.64
C ALA A 128 -0.42 28.44 -12.91
N LEU A 129 0.65 28.70 -12.16
CA LEU A 129 1.53 29.87 -12.37
C LEU A 129 2.29 29.81 -13.72
N GLN A 130 2.56 28.60 -14.22
CA GLN A 130 3.17 28.41 -15.54
C GLN A 130 2.16 28.46 -16.71
N GLY A 131 0.88 28.74 -16.43
CA GLY A 131 -0.19 28.77 -17.45
C GLY A 131 -0.51 27.42 -18.09
N ARG A 132 0.02 26.32 -17.53
CA ARG A 132 -0.12 24.96 -18.07
C ARG A 132 -1.27 24.15 -17.44
N ALA A 133 -1.94 24.67 -16.43
CA ALA A 133 -3.11 24.04 -15.83
C ALA A 133 -4.30 24.98 -15.81
N SER A 134 -5.44 24.52 -16.32
CA SER A 134 -6.70 25.22 -16.13
C SER A 134 -7.20 25.03 -14.69
N LEU A 135 -7.83 26.04 -14.11
CA LEU A 135 -8.47 25.98 -12.78
C LEU A 135 -9.50 24.85 -12.66
N GLY A 136 -10.07 24.40 -13.78
CA GLY A 136 -10.99 23.26 -13.82
C GLY A 136 -10.29 21.91 -13.62
N GLY A 137 -9.03 21.74 -14.11
CA GLY A 137 -8.20 20.57 -13.85
C GLY A 137 -7.72 20.51 -12.39
N ALA A 138 -7.40 21.66 -11.81
CA ALA A 138 -7.05 21.78 -10.39
C ALA A 138 -8.20 21.32 -9.47
N LYS A 139 -9.44 21.68 -9.78
CA LYS A 139 -10.63 21.26 -9.02
C LYS A 139 -10.81 19.74 -8.95
N ARG A 140 -10.44 18.99 -10.01
CA ARG A 140 -10.44 17.52 -10.01
C ARG A 140 -9.33 16.92 -9.13
N LEU A 141 -8.18 17.58 -9.02
CA LEU A 141 -7.08 17.18 -8.14
C LEU A 141 -7.36 17.51 -6.66
N PHE A 142 -8.24 18.47 -6.40
CA PHE A 142 -8.70 18.88 -5.06
C PHE A 142 -10.13 18.43 -4.75
N SER A 143 -10.77 17.62 -5.62
CA SER A 143 -12.02 16.99 -5.20
C SER A 143 -11.71 16.23 -3.92
N THR A 144 -12.16 16.81 -2.82
CA THR A 144 -12.08 16.24 -1.48
C THR A 144 -12.69 14.86 -1.60
N PHE A 145 -11.86 13.82 -1.49
CA PHE A 145 -12.34 12.46 -1.41
C PHE A 145 -13.28 12.44 -0.22
N SER A 146 -14.56 12.29 -0.49
CA SER A 146 -15.57 12.10 0.53
C SER A 146 -15.31 10.73 1.17
N HIS A 147 -14.50 10.74 2.24
CA HIS A 147 -14.19 9.51 2.97
C HIS A 147 -15.46 8.95 3.61
N THR A 148 -15.65 7.66 3.46
CA THR A 148 -16.63 6.89 4.22
C THR A 148 -16.32 6.96 5.72
N LYS A 149 -17.27 6.54 6.56
CA LYS A 149 -17.03 6.45 8.01
C LYS A 149 -15.88 5.48 8.32
N SER A 150 -15.86 4.34 7.62
CA SER A 150 -14.81 3.32 7.76
C SER A 150 -13.44 3.85 7.37
N GLU A 151 -13.30 4.51 6.23
CA GLU A 151 -12.04 5.13 5.78
C GLU A 151 -11.51 6.17 6.78
N LYS A 152 -12.37 7.04 7.30
CA LYS A 152 -11.99 8.02 8.33
C LYS A 152 -11.49 7.36 9.60
N GLN A 153 -12.15 6.29 10.04
CA GLN A 153 -11.75 5.54 11.23
C GLN A 153 -10.40 4.86 11.01
N ILE A 154 -10.20 4.18 9.88
CA ILE A 154 -8.95 3.52 9.51
C ILE A 154 -7.78 4.51 9.49
N LEU A 155 -7.93 5.64 8.78
CA LEU A 155 -6.89 6.68 8.72
C LEU A 155 -6.58 7.27 10.10
N LYS A 156 -7.58 7.36 10.98
CA LYS A 156 -7.38 7.86 12.34
C LYS A 156 -6.57 6.86 13.16
N LEU A 157 -6.93 5.58 13.14
CA LEU A 157 -6.22 4.51 13.85
C LEU A 157 -4.77 4.40 13.36
N ALA A 158 -4.55 4.37 12.04
CA ALA A 158 -3.22 4.28 11.44
C ALA A 158 -2.33 5.51 11.74
N LYS A 159 -2.90 6.67 12.10
CA LYS A 159 -2.13 7.84 12.55
C LYS A 159 -1.74 7.78 14.02
N GLN A 160 -2.41 6.97 14.82
CA GLN A 160 -2.25 6.91 16.28
C GLN A 160 -1.27 5.83 16.72
N ALA A 161 -1.20 4.70 15.97
CA ALA A 161 -0.29 3.61 16.23
C ALA A 161 0.13 2.94 14.92
N MET A 162 1.26 2.21 14.95
CA MET A 162 1.60 1.27 13.90
C MET A 162 0.65 0.09 14.01
N ILE A 163 -0.25 -0.06 13.05
CA ILE A 163 -1.37 -1.00 13.13
C ILE A 163 -1.46 -1.84 11.86
N SER A 164 -1.66 -3.14 12.02
CA SER A 164 -1.92 -4.05 10.92
C SER A 164 -3.38 -4.00 10.46
N THR A 165 -3.62 -4.48 9.26
CA THR A 165 -4.99 -4.62 8.73
C THR A 165 -5.88 -5.47 9.65
N ALA A 166 -5.36 -6.59 10.16
CA ALA A 166 -6.11 -7.46 11.06
C ALA A 166 -6.47 -6.75 12.38
N GLU A 167 -5.55 -6.00 12.97
CA GLU A 167 -5.81 -5.21 14.17
C GLU A 167 -6.83 -4.10 13.92
N VAL A 168 -6.79 -3.45 12.75
CA VAL A 168 -7.81 -2.45 12.35
C VAL A 168 -9.18 -3.09 12.28
N ILE A 169 -9.31 -4.26 11.65
CA ILE A 169 -10.59 -5.00 11.57
C ILE A 169 -11.09 -5.34 12.98
N CYS A 170 -10.19 -5.81 13.87
CA CYS A 170 -10.53 -6.08 15.27
C CYS A 170 -11.02 -4.82 16.00
N CYS A 171 -10.32 -3.70 15.86
CA CYS A 171 -10.74 -2.42 16.42
C CYS A 171 -12.11 -1.97 15.91
N MET A 172 -12.37 -2.14 14.61
CA MET A 172 -13.66 -1.77 14.02
C MET A 172 -14.80 -2.62 14.55
N GLU A 173 -14.63 -3.95 14.66
CA GLU A 173 -15.61 -4.87 15.21
C GLU A 173 -15.91 -4.57 16.68
N LYS A 174 -14.88 -4.30 17.49
CA LYS A 174 -14.99 -3.90 18.90
C LYS A 174 -15.49 -2.44 19.09
N GLY A 175 -15.71 -1.68 18.01
CA GLY A 175 -16.19 -0.29 18.06
C GLY A 175 -15.14 0.71 18.58
N ILE A 176 -13.86 0.36 18.56
CA ILE A 176 -12.76 1.19 19.05
C ILE A 176 -12.45 2.27 18.03
N LYS A 177 -12.62 3.53 18.40
CA LYS A 177 -12.44 4.70 17.52
C LYS A 177 -11.16 5.48 17.77
N ASN A 178 -10.50 5.24 18.89
CA ASN A 178 -9.29 5.93 19.31
C ASN A 178 -8.36 5.00 20.04
N ILE A 179 -7.10 5.10 19.74
CA ILE A 179 -5.99 4.43 20.40
C ILE A 179 -5.02 5.53 20.84
N ARG A 180 -4.52 5.50 22.08
CA ARG A 180 -3.60 6.54 22.55
C ARG A 180 -2.18 6.34 22.06
N ASN A 181 -1.76 5.06 21.99
CA ASN A 181 -0.42 4.63 21.60
C ASN A 181 -0.43 3.13 21.32
N GLU A 182 0.72 2.54 21.07
CA GLU A 182 0.89 1.11 20.83
C GLU A 182 0.44 0.24 22.02
N TYR A 183 0.67 0.68 23.27
CA TYR A 183 0.17 -0.03 24.46
C TYR A 183 -1.37 -0.07 24.48
N GLY A 184 -2.01 1.05 24.16
CA GLY A 184 -3.47 1.11 24.07
C GLY A 184 -4.02 0.24 22.91
N LEU A 185 -3.25 0.01 21.85
CA LEU A 185 -3.59 -0.96 20.81
C LEU A 185 -3.53 -2.38 21.33
N MET A 186 -2.45 -2.73 22.03
CA MET A 186 -2.27 -4.07 22.64
C MET A 186 -3.41 -4.38 23.60
N ASP A 187 -3.72 -3.46 24.51
CA ASP A 187 -4.82 -3.61 25.46
C ASP A 187 -6.18 -3.74 24.77
N ALA A 188 -6.40 -3.03 23.65
CA ALA A 188 -7.68 -3.03 22.95
C ALA A 188 -7.90 -4.30 22.12
N VAL A 189 -6.86 -4.82 21.50
CA VAL A 189 -6.93 -5.92 20.53
C VAL A 189 -6.73 -7.27 21.24
N TYR A 190 -5.74 -7.38 22.13
CA TYR A 190 -5.26 -8.62 22.71
C TYR A 190 -5.69 -8.81 24.17
N THR A 191 -6.81 -8.24 24.57
CA THR A 191 -7.34 -8.33 25.94
C THR A 191 -7.83 -9.74 26.30
N ASP A 192 -8.32 -10.48 25.32
CA ASP A 192 -8.76 -11.85 25.51
C ASP A 192 -7.57 -12.83 25.41
N SER A 193 -7.62 -13.92 26.16
CA SER A 193 -6.58 -14.95 26.14
C SER A 193 -6.53 -15.76 24.85
N GLU A 194 -7.46 -15.56 23.94
CA GLU A 194 -7.61 -16.34 22.71
C GLU A 194 -6.99 -15.64 21.50
N THR A 195 -6.94 -14.28 21.49
CA THR A 195 -6.41 -13.50 20.39
C THR A 195 -4.92 -13.19 20.59
N THR A 196 -4.07 -13.65 19.69
CA THR A 196 -2.62 -13.43 19.68
C THR A 196 -2.19 -12.80 18.36
N SER A 197 -0.96 -12.27 18.29
CA SER A 197 -0.36 -11.78 17.05
C SER A 197 -0.34 -12.84 15.92
N ASP A 198 -0.22 -14.10 16.30
CA ASP A 198 -0.09 -15.21 15.34
C ASP A 198 -1.44 -15.67 14.77
N ASN A 199 -2.53 -15.53 15.55
CA ASN A 199 -3.85 -16.02 15.13
C ASN A 199 -4.83 -14.91 14.73
N ILE A 200 -4.53 -13.65 15.00
CA ILE A 200 -5.45 -12.53 14.74
C ILE A 200 -5.96 -12.49 13.30
N CYS A 201 -5.09 -12.78 12.33
CA CYS A 201 -5.48 -12.83 10.92
C CYS A 201 -6.54 -13.91 10.65
N GLN A 202 -6.53 -15.02 11.38
CA GLN A 202 -7.55 -16.06 11.23
C GLN A 202 -8.85 -15.67 11.95
N THR A 203 -8.74 -15.11 13.13
CA THR A 203 -9.86 -14.71 13.97
C THR A 203 -10.72 -13.64 13.30
N VAL A 204 -10.12 -12.57 12.77
CA VAL A 204 -10.87 -11.44 12.22
C VAL A 204 -11.49 -11.71 10.84
N LYS A 205 -11.08 -12.78 10.16
CA LYS A 205 -11.67 -13.17 8.87
C LYS A 205 -13.18 -13.41 8.97
N GLY A 206 -13.66 -13.88 10.12
CA GLY A 206 -15.09 -14.13 10.39
C GLY A 206 -15.88 -12.91 10.88
N TYR A 207 -15.25 -11.76 11.07
CA TYR A 207 -15.94 -10.57 11.61
C TYR A 207 -16.84 -9.92 10.56
N ARG A 208 -17.99 -9.36 11.03
CA ARG A 208 -19.00 -8.74 10.14
C ARG A 208 -18.44 -7.55 9.37
N CYS A 209 -17.60 -6.76 10.01
CA CYS A 209 -17.01 -5.57 9.39
C CYS A 209 -15.82 -5.89 8.46
N CYS A 210 -15.38 -7.15 8.35
CA CYS A 210 -14.13 -7.53 7.66
C CYS A 210 -14.14 -7.09 6.20
N GLN A 211 -15.20 -7.37 5.45
CA GLN A 211 -15.31 -7.00 4.05
C GLN A 211 -15.27 -5.49 3.85
N ASP A 212 -16.09 -4.73 4.60
CA ASP A 212 -16.15 -3.27 4.52
C ASP A 212 -14.80 -2.63 4.86
N ALA A 213 -14.09 -3.19 5.85
CA ALA A 213 -12.78 -2.72 6.25
C ALA A 213 -11.73 -2.96 5.16
N LEU A 214 -11.71 -4.15 4.55
CA LEU A 214 -10.79 -4.46 3.46
C LEU A 214 -11.01 -3.59 2.23
N GLU A 215 -12.27 -3.37 1.84
CA GLU A 215 -12.61 -2.48 0.73
C GLU A 215 -12.17 -1.04 1.02
N ALA A 216 -12.41 -0.57 2.25
CA ALA A 216 -11.98 0.77 2.66
C ALA A 216 -10.45 0.91 2.67
N ILE A 217 -9.71 -0.10 3.15
CA ILE A 217 -8.24 -0.12 3.13
C ILE A 217 -7.72 -0.13 1.70
N ALA A 218 -8.28 -0.98 0.83
CA ALA A 218 -7.90 -1.04 -0.58
C ALA A 218 -8.16 0.30 -1.29
N ASN A 219 -9.29 0.95 -1.04
CA ASN A 219 -9.62 2.27 -1.58
C ASN A 219 -8.65 3.35 -1.10
N LEU A 220 -8.32 3.37 0.20
CA LEU A 220 -7.34 4.30 0.77
C LEU A 220 -5.94 4.08 0.18
N TYR A 221 -5.55 2.85 -0.09
CA TYR A 221 -4.29 2.52 -0.73
C TYR A 221 -4.27 2.98 -2.18
N VAL A 222 -5.24 2.60 -3.00
CA VAL A 222 -5.34 3.00 -4.42
C VAL A 222 -5.45 4.52 -4.55
N SER A 223 -6.11 5.20 -3.61
CA SER A 223 -6.17 6.66 -3.55
C SER A 223 -4.90 7.31 -2.97
N GLN A 224 -3.85 6.53 -2.70
CA GLN A 224 -2.53 6.96 -2.23
C GLN A 224 -2.54 7.63 -0.85
N GLN A 225 -3.44 7.23 0.04
CA GLN A 225 -3.52 7.76 1.40
C GLN A 225 -2.88 6.83 2.43
N LEU A 226 -2.69 5.56 2.07
CA LEU A 226 -1.98 4.56 2.83
C LEU A 226 -0.81 3.99 2.03
N ILE A 227 0.19 3.51 2.73
CA ILE A 227 1.31 2.71 2.24
C ILE A 227 1.22 1.39 2.99
N PHE A 228 1.42 0.28 2.30
CA PHE A 228 1.57 -1.03 2.94
C PHE A 228 3.02 -1.25 3.33
N ASP A 229 3.23 -1.69 4.57
CA ASP A 229 4.55 -2.06 5.10
C ASP A 229 4.50 -3.45 5.75
N ARG A 230 5.64 -4.00 6.04
CA ARG A 230 5.81 -5.27 6.77
C ARG A 230 6.76 -5.06 7.93
N ALA A 231 6.49 -5.74 9.04
CA ALA A 231 7.39 -5.78 10.18
C ALA A 231 8.63 -6.64 9.91
#